data_31128b40939139b5ebd51c35fd2f0c0b
#
_entry.id   31128b40939139b5ebd51c35fd2f0c0b
#
_cell.length_a   1.000
_cell.length_b   1.000
_cell.length_c   1.000
_cell.angle_alpha   90.00
_cell.angle_beta   90.00
_cell.angle_gamma   90.00
#
_symmetry.space_group_name_H-M   'P 1'
#
loop_
_entity.id
_entity.type
_entity.pdbx_description
1 polymer ?
#
loop_
_entity_poly.entity_id
_entity_poly.type
_entity_poly.pdbx_seq_one_letter_code
_entity_poly.pdbx_strand_id
1 'polypeptide(L)'
;MKKLLAALAVTTALAFPAMAQEITEFRIGILGGENAQDRLTSHECLKNYTHETLGVEVKLFTPADYDGVIQGLLGGTIDMAWLGASAYAKTYLTDPEAVDVVLVKTNLDGSYAYHSIGFARKDSGITSLDDMKGKKFGFGDPNSTSGYLIPSVEIPEAIGATMRDGDYFGQVVFTGGHEQTIVAVNNGDVDAGVTWADGQGNWEDGFNSGALRKAVDSGLVDMNDLVEIWRSNPIPEGPVVLRKSLPADVKAKMTELVGGMHEKDAQCAYNIAAGDTAGFRPITHDAYKSIIAVREAQSAKTN
;
A
#
# COMPACT_ATOMS: atom_id res chain seq x y z
N MET A 1 -68.23 -43.24 -12.52
CA MET A 1 -66.92 -43.01 -13.18
C MET A 1 -66.70 -41.52 -13.23
N LYS A 2 -65.96 -40.95 -12.23
CA LYS A 2 -65.67 -39.51 -12.16
C LYS A 2 -64.26 -39.27 -12.71
N LYS A 3 -64.13 -38.51 -13.81
CA LYS A 3 -62.89 -38.12 -14.39
C LYS A 3 -62.34 -36.87 -13.66
N LEU A 4 -61.22 -36.98 -12.96
CA LEU A 4 -60.48 -35.85 -12.46
C LEU A 4 -59.64 -35.27 -13.62
N LEU A 5 -59.83 -33.99 -13.96
CA LEU A 5 -58.93 -33.20 -14.80
C LEU A 5 -57.91 -32.53 -13.86
N ALA A 6 -56.62 -32.90 -13.98
CA ALA A 6 -55.52 -32.20 -13.32
C ALA A 6 -55.11 -31.01 -14.23
N ALA A 7 -55.31 -29.78 -13.73
CA ALA A 7 -54.82 -28.56 -14.39
C ALA A 7 -53.35 -28.37 -13.99
N LEU A 8 -52.44 -28.42 -14.98
CA LEU A 8 -51.01 -28.16 -14.83
C LEU A 8 -50.82 -26.61 -14.89
N ALA A 9 -50.58 -25.97 -13.77
CA ALA A 9 -50.21 -24.54 -13.71
C ALA A 9 -48.72 -24.39 -14.06
N VAL A 10 -48.43 -23.87 -15.26
CA VAL A 10 -47.09 -23.47 -15.68
C VAL A 10 -46.79 -22.09 -15.09
N THR A 11 -46.00 -22.04 -14.04
CA THR A 11 -45.45 -20.79 -13.50
C THR A 11 -44.28 -20.35 -14.37
N THR A 12 -44.47 -19.40 -15.26
CA THR A 12 -43.39 -18.67 -15.95
C THR A 12 -42.72 -17.74 -14.94
N ALA A 13 -41.50 -18.11 -14.51
CA ALA A 13 -40.64 -17.22 -13.76
C ALA A 13 -40.17 -16.09 -14.70
N LEU A 14 -40.68 -14.89 -14.51
CA LEU A 14 -40.14 -13.67 -15.11
C LEU A 14 -38.78 -13.39 -14.49
N ALA A 15 -37.69 -13.69 -15.22
CA ALA A 15 -36.35 -13.23 -14.89
C ALA A 15 -36.32 -11.71 -15.13
N PHE A 16 -36.43 -10.91 -14.08
CA PHE A 16 -36.10 -9.49 -14.16
C PHE A 16 -34.59 -9.38 -14.42
N PRO A 17 -34.17 -8.60 -15.46
CA PRO A 17 -32.74 -8.28 -15.58
C PRO A 17 -32.30 -7.58 -14.28
N ALA A 18 -31.29 -8.09 -13.65
CA ALA A 18 -30.63 -7.39 -12.54
C ALA A 18 -30.16 -6.03 -13.09
N MET A 19 -30.84 -4.96 -12.70
CA MET A 19 -30.39 -3.61 -13.01
C MET A 19 -29.01 -3.48 -12.41
N ALA A 20 -27.99 -3.27 -13.25
CA ALA A 20 -26.66 -2.93 -12.76
C ALA A 20 -26.81 -1.69 -11.87
N GLN A 21 -26.34 -1.76 -10.64
CA GLN A 21 -26.40 -0.66 -9.70
C GLN A 21 -25.53 0.47 -10.26
N GLU A 22 -26.14 1.52 -10.80
CA GLU A 22 -25.40 2.70 -11.27
C GLU A 22 -24.72 3.37 -10.07
N ILE A 23 -23.39 3.57 -10.17
CA ILE A 23 -22.67 4.38 -9.22
C ILE A 23 -22.86 5.87 -9.59
N THR A 24 -23.07 6.73 -8.60
CA THR A 24 -23.16 8.18 -8.78
C THR A 24 -21.90 8.90 -8.36
N GLU A 25 -21.03 8.21 -7.64
CA GLU A 25 -19.76 8.71 -7.12
C GLU A 25 -18.75 7.58 -7.10
N PHE A 26 -17.45 7.88 -7.33
CA PHE A 26 -16.34 6.94 -7.16
C PHE A 26 -15.31 7.50 -6.19
N ARG A 27 -14.86 6.69 -5.23
CA ARG A 27 -14.06 7.12 -4.08
C ARG A 27 -12.73 6.40 -4.04
N ILE A 28 -11.63 7.18 -4.14
CA ILE A 28 -10.26 6.68 -4.13
C ILE A 28 -9.64 6.97 -2.76
N GLY A 29 -9.23 5.94 -2.04
CA GLY A 29 -8.49 6.05 -0.79
C GLY A 29 -6.99 6.08 -1.04
N ILE A 30 -6.30 7.01 -0.40
CA ILE A 30 -4.85 7.16 -0.46
C ILE A 30 -4.31 6.91 0.94
N LEU A 31 -3.37 5.95 1.08
CA LEU A 31 -2.80 5.57 2.39
C LEU A 31 -2.23 6.78 3.13
N GLY A 32 -2.38 6.77 4.47
CA GLY A 32 -1.83 7.78 5.36
C GLY A 32 -0.31 7.75 5.46
N GLY A 33 0.23 8.61 6.35
CA GLY A 33 1.66 8.60 6.63
C GLY A 33 2.50 9.48 5.71
N GLU A 34 1.88 10.43 5.04
CA GLU A 34 2.49 11.50 4.25
C GLU A 34 1.65 12.78 4.38
N ASN A 35 2.20 13.91 3.93
CA ASN A 35 1.45 15.17 3.89
C ASN A 35 0.16 15.01 3.08
N ALA A 36 -0.98 15.40 3.67
CA ALA A 36 -2.29 15.21 3.04
C ALA A 36 -2.44 16.01 1.73
N GLN A 37 -1.88 17.21 1.66
CA GLN A 37 -1.94 18.06 0.46
C GLN A 37 -1.10 17.45 -0.68
N ASP A 38 0.07 16.92 -0.37
CA ASP A 38 0.95 16.30 -1.37
C ASP A 38 0.31 15.02 -1.92
N ARG A 39 -0.36 14.23 -1.05
CA ARG A 39 -1.14 13.06 -1.48
C ARG A 39 -2.29 13.43 -2.42
N LEU A 40 -3.03 14.51 -2.12
CA LEU A 40 -4.09 15.00 -3.01
C LEU A 40 -3.51 15.45 -4.36
N THR A 41 -2.45 16.25 -4.33
CA THR A 41 -1.81 16.79 -5.54
C THR A 41 -1.28 15.67 -6.44
N SER A 42 -0.60 14.67 -5.89
CA SER A 42 -0.05 13.55 -6.68
C SER A 42 -1.12 12.66 -7.32
N HIS A 43 -2.36 12.65 -6.78
CA HIS A 43 -3.45 11.83 -7.29
C HIS A 43 -4.53 12.62 -8.07
N GLU A 44 -4.38 13.94 -8.23
CA GLU A 44 -5.37 14.76 -8.95
C GLU A 44 -5.51 14.34 -10.43
N CYS A 45 -4.41 13.94 -11.08
CA CYS A 45 -4.46 13.40 -12.44
C CYS A 45 -5.29 12.12 -12.53
N LEU A 46 -5.09 11.18 -11.61
CA LEU A 46 -5.88 9.94 -11.55
C LEU A 46 -7.36 10.23 -11.30
N LYS A 47 -7.68 11.17 -10.40
CA LYS A 47 -9.06 11.61 -10.15
C LYS A 47 -9.71 12.12 -11.43
N ASN A 48 -9.02 12.98 -12.19
CA ASN A 48 -9.54 13.56 -13.43
C ASN A 48 -9.78 12.50 -14.50
N TYR A 49 -8.82 11.59 -14.73
CA TYR A 49 -8.97 10.47 -15.66
C TYR A 49 -10.08 9.49 -15.23
N THR A 50 -10.25 9.28 -13.93
CA THR A 50 -11.35 8.46 -13.41
C THR A 50 -12.70 9.11 -13.69
N HIS A 51 -12.81 10.44 -13.48
CA HIS A 51 -14.02 11.19 -13.82
C HIS A 51 -14.35 11.10 -15.31
N GLU A 52 -13.38 11.30 -16.20
CA GLU A 52 -13.54 11.16 -17.64
C GLU A 52 -14.00 9.74 -18.04
N THR A 53 -13.44 8.72 -17.39
CA THR A 53 -13.68 7.31 -17.74
C THR A 53 -15.05 6.82 -17.26
N LEU A 54 -15.48 7.23 -16.08
CA LEU A 54 -16.71 6.76 -15.45
C LEU A 54 -17.90 7.71 -15.63
N GLY A 55 -17.67 9.00 -15.89
CA GLY A 55 -18.71 10.02 -16.01
C GLY A 55 -19.41 10.37 -14.69
N VAL A 56 -18.77 10.09 -13.55
CA VAL A 56 -19.32 10.33 -12.20
C VAL A 56 -18.41 11.27 -11.40
N GLU A 57 -18.93 11.81 -10.29
CA GLU A 57 -18.09 12.55 -9.34
C GLU A 57 -17.02 11.63 -8.76
N VAL A 58 -15.79 12.14 -8.62
CA VAL A 58 -14.68 11.39 -8.02
C VAL A 58 -14.13 12.13 -6.82
N LYS A 59 -14.00 11.42 -5.70
CA LYS A 59 -13.46 11.96 -4.45
C LYS A 59 -12.19 11.24 -4.04
N LEU A 60 -11.19 12.02 -3.62
CA LEU A 60 -9.97 11.52 -2.99
C LEU A 60 -10.14 11.58 -1.47
N PHE A 61 -9.83 10.48 -0.81
CA PHE A 61 -9.84 10.36 0.64
C PHE A 61 -8.42 10.13 1.15
N THR A 62 -7.97 11.00 2.05
CA THR A 62 -6.63 10.97 2.65
C THR A 62 -6.72 10.80 4.17
N PRO A 63 -7.16 9.64 4.70
CA PRO A 63 -7.17 9.39 6.14
C PRO A 63 -5.79 9.63 6.76
N ALA A 64 -5.75 9.85 8.07
CA ALA A 64 -4.50 10.13 8.78
C ALA A 64 -3.53 8.92 8.75
N ASP A 65 -4.07 7.70 8.77
CA ASP A 65 -3.34 6.45 8.84
C ASP A 65 -3.87 5.41 7.84
N TYR A 66 -3.20 4.26 7.79
CA TYR A 66 -3.57 3.14 6.92
C TYR A 66 -4.90 2.52 7.34
N ASP A 67 -5.23 2.51 8.63
CA ASP A 67 -6.46 1.91 9.13
C ASP A 67 -7.69 2.61 8.59
N GLY A 68 -7.65 3.93 8.44
CA GLY A 68 -8.74 4.71 7.83
C GLY A 68 -9.08 4.26 6.40
N VAL A 69 -8.08 3.90 5.58
CA VAL A 69 -8.32 3.35 4.24
C VAL A 69 -8.88 1.93 4.30
N ILE A 70 -8.31 1.09 5.18
CA ILE A 70 -8.78 -0.30 5.40
C ILE A 70 -10.25 -0.29 5.82
N GLN A 71 -10.62 0.51 6.83
CA GLN A 71 -12.00 0.62 7.30
C GLN A 71 -12.92 1.22 6.23
N GLY A 72 -12.41 2.15 5.41
CA GLY A 72 -13.16 2.72 4.29
C GLY A 72 -13.53 1.67 3.22
N LEU A 73 -12.61 0.76 2.89
CA LEU A 73 -12.85 -0.35 1.97
C LEU A 73 -13.84 -1.36 2.57
N LEU A 74 -13.62 -1.78 3.82
CA LEU A 74 -14.50 -2.71 4.55
C LEU A 74 -15.92 -2.14 4.74
N GLY A 75 -16.03 -0.85 5.07
CA GLY A 75 -17.30 -0.15 5.28
C GLY A 75 -17.97 0.36 4.00
N GLY A 76 -17.36 0.17 2.83
CA GLY A 76 -17.91 0.59 1.55
C GLY A 76 -17.91 2.12 1.31
N THR A 77 -17.10 2.89 2.03
CA THR A 77 -16.91 4.34 1.84
C THR A 77 -15.71 4.68 0.96
N ILE A 78 -14.88 3.68 0.60
CA ILE A 78 -13.82 3.75 -0.40
C ILE A 78 -14.06 2.66 -1.43
N ASP A 79 -13.90 2.98 -2.71
CA ASP A 79 -14.16 2.07 -3.83
C ASP A 79 -12.87 1.49 -4.43
N MET A 80 -11.78 2.24 -4.38
CA MET A 80 -10.46 1.86 -4.87
C MET A 80 -9.38 2.37 -3.93
N ALA A 81 -8.32 1.59 -3.75
CA ALA A 81 -7.09 2.05 -3.12
C ALA A 81 -5.88 1.29 -3.66
N TRP A 82 -4.70 1.90 -3.50
CA TRP A 82 -3.44 1.18 -3.58
C TRP A 82 -2.99 0.88 -2.15
N LEU A 83 -2.96 -0.40 -1.80
CA LEU A 83 -2.59 -0.85 -0.46
C LEU A 83 -1.14 -1.35 -0.44
N GLY A 84 -0.47 -1.24 0.71
CA GLY A 84 0.66 -2.12 0.99
C GLY A 84 0.18 -3.57 1.18
N ALA A 85 1.03 -4.56 0.91
CA ALA A 85 0.67 -5.97 1.02
C ALA A 85 0.18 -6.37 2.42
N SER A 86 0.71 -5.75 3.49
CA SER A 86 0.26 -5.96 4.88
C SER A 86 -1.13 -5.35 5.13
N ALA A 87 -1.42 -4.16 4.60
CA ALA A 87 -2.75 -3.55 4.68
C ALA A 87 -3.78 -4.38 3.92
N TYR A 88 -3.42 -4.89 2.73
CA TYR A 88 -4.25 -5.85 2.01
C TYR A 88 -4.48 -7.14 2.83
N ALA A 89 -3.42 -7.70 3.43
CA ALA A 89 -3.55 -8.89 4.28
C ALA A 89 -4.53 -8.65 5.44
N LYS A 90 -4.48 -7.49 6.10
CA LYS A 90 -5.44 -7.14 7.16
C LYS A 90 -6.86 -7.03 6.62
N THR A 91 -7.05 -6.38 5.47
CA THR A 91 -8.37 -6.26 4.82
C THR A 91 -8.93 -7.66 4.52
N TYR A 92 -8.13 -8.53 3.90
CA TYR A 92 -8.52 -9.89 3.54
C TYR A 92 -8.82 -10.78 4.77
N LEU A 93 -7.99 -10.73 5.81
CA LEU A 93 -8.21 -11.49 7.04
C LEU A 93 -9.45 -11.01 7.81
N THR A 94 -9.85 -9.75 7.64
CA THR A 94 -11.08 -9.21 8.24
C THR A 94 -12.32 -9.60 7.43
N ASP A 95 -12.28 -9.43 6.11
CA ASP A 95 -13.33 -9.81 5.18
C ASP A 95 -12.74 -10.19 3.81
N PRO A 96 -12.68 -11.50 3.48
CA PRO A 96 -12.18 -11.97 2.18
C PRO A 96 -13.01 -11.51 0.97
N GLU A 97 -14.24 -11.04 1.23
CA GLU A 97 -15.16 -10.57 0.19
C GLU A 97 -15.14 -9.03 0.03
N ALA A 98 -14.29 -8.31 0.78
CA ALA A 98 -14.26 -6.85 0.74
C ALA A 98 -13.74 -6.29 -0.59
N VAL A 99 -12.66 -6.83 -1.12
CA VAL A 99 -11.94 -6.28 -2.28
C VAL A 99 -11.48 -7.35 -3.25
N ASP A 100 -11.39 -6.96 -4.54
CA ASP A 100 -10.67 -7.69 -5.58
C ASP A 100 -9.28 -7.08 -5.77
N VAL A 101 -8.24 -7.91 -5.83
CA VAL A 101 -6.89 -7.54 -6.26
C VAL A 101 -6.89 -7.48 -7.78
N VAL A 102 -6.45 -6.36 -8.37
CA VAL A 102 -6.52 -6.17 -9.82
C VAL A 102 -5.17 -5.92 -10.48
N LEU A 103 -4.35 -5.04 -9.92
CA LEU A 103 -3.08 -4.63 -10.53
C LEU A 103 -1.98 -4.49 -9.48
N VAL A 104 -0.74 -4.51 -9.96
CA VAL A 104 0.47 -4.18 -9.20
C VAL A 104 1.38 -3.30 -10.04
N LYS A 105 2.09 -2.37 -9.40
CA LYS A 105 3.18 -1.60 -10.02
C LYS A 105 4.28 -2.52 -10.51
N THR A 106 4.86 -2.17 -11.66
CA THR A 106 6.01 -2.86 -12.25
C THR A 106 7.21 -1.92 -12.27
N ASN A 107 8.34 -2.37 -11.76
CA ASN A 107 9.61 -1.64 -11.80
C ASN A 107 10.18 -1.63 -13.21
N LEU A 108 11.19 -0.79 -13.49
CA LEU A 108 11.81 -0.66 -14.81
C LEU A 108 12.44 -1.97 -15.31
N ASP A 109 12.90 -2.85 -14.42
CA ASP A 109 13.43 -4.18 -14.76
C ASP A 109 12.34 -5.25 -14.99
N GLY A 110 11.05 -4.87 -14.87
CA GLY A 110 9.92 -5.77 -15.01
C GLY A 110 9.55 -6.55 -13.75
N SER A 111 10.31 -6.40 -12.66
CA SER A 111 9.95 -6.98 -11.36
C SER A 111 8.77 -6.22 -10.72
N TYR A 112 8.20 -6.81 -9.68
CA TYR A 112 7.20 -6.16 -8.80
C TYR A 112 7.58 -6.36 -7.34
N ALA A 113 8.86 -6.22 -7.04
CA ALA A 113 9.42 -6.32 -5.71
C ALA A 113 10.04 -4.99 -5.31
N TYR A 114 10.00 -4.69 -4.02
CA TYR A 114 10.64 -3.56 -3.38
C TYR A 114 11.26 -3.99 -2.05
N HIS A 115 11.85 -3.06 -1.30
CA HIS A 115 12.53 -3.34 -0.05
C HIS A 115 12.07 -2.40 1.08
N SER A 116 12.08 -2.92 2.30
CA SER A 116 12.22 -2.08 3.48
C SER A 116 13.69 -1.66 3.60
N ILE A 117 13.92 -0.36 3.71
CA ILE A 117 15.25 0.23 3.83
C ILE A 117 15.39 0.80 5.23
N GLY A 118 16.32 0.25 6.02
CA GLY A 118 16.77 0.81 7.29
C GLY A 118 17.80 1.89 7.03
N PHE A 119 17.63 3.07 7.61
CA PHE A 119 18.51 4.21 7.39
C PHE A 119 18.71 5.06 8.65
N ALA A 120 19.83 5.75 8.70
CA ALA A 120 20.21 6.66 9.77
C ALA A 120 20.84 7.92 9.18
N ARG A 121 21.01 8.97 10.01
CA ARG A 121 21.84 10.10 9.59
C ARG A 121 23.32 9.71 9.57
N LYS A 122 24.03 10.19 8.56
CA LYS A 122 25.46 9.94 8.39
C LYS A 122 26.30 10.51 9.53
N ASP A 123 25.91 11.67 10.07
CA ASP A 123 26.60 12.33 11.18
C ASP A 123 26.37 11.64 12.55
N SER A 124 25.43 10.71 12.64
CA SER A 124 25.16 9.94 13.87
C SER A 124 26.23 8.90 14.18
N GLY A 125 27.06 8.55 13.19
CA GLY A 125 28.06 7.48 13.31
C GLY A 125 27.46 6.07 13.25
N ILE A 126 26.14 5.93 13.02
CA ILE A 126 25.44 4.64 12.85
C ILE A 126 25.64 4.20 11.39
N THR A 127 26.20 3.03 11.17
CA THR A 127 26.50 2.48 9.84
C THR A 127 25.92 1.09 9.61
N SER A 128 25.38 0.46 10.67
CA SER A 128 24.81 -0.88 10.63
C SER A 128 23.78 -1.06 11.75
N LEU A 129 23.05 -2.18 11.72
CA LEU A 129 22.17 -2.56 12.83
C LEU A 129 22.92 -2.78 14.14
N ASP A 130 24.20 -3.18 14.10
CA ASP A 130 25.00 -3.42 15.30
C ASP A 130 25.24 -2.12 16.10
N ASP A 131 25.29 -0.97 15.42
CA ASP A 131 25.45 0.35 16.04
C ASP A 131 24.15 0.82 16.73
N MET A 132 23.04 0.13 16.49
CA MET A 132 21.71 0.49 17.03
C MET A 132 21.45 0.03 18.46
N LYS A 133 22.41 -0.68 19.10
CA LYS A 133 22.24 -1.14 20.47
C LYS A 133 22.03 0.03 21.44
N GLY A 134 20.91 0.02 22.17
CA GLY A 134 20.53 1.08 23.09
C GLY A 134 20.01 2.37 22.43
N LYS A 135 19.89 2.40 21.11
CA LYS A 135 19.41 3.55 20.33
C LYS A 135 17.89 3.52 20.16
N LYS A 136 17.33 4.64 19.73
CA LYS A 136 15.91 4.78 19.44
C LYS A 136 15.62 4.45 17.97
N PHE A 137 14.69 3.51 17.72
CA PHE A 137 14.33 3.03 16.40
C PHE A 137 12.89 3.39 16.03
N GLY A 138 12.70 3.89 14.80
CA GLY A 138 11.40 4.30 14.26
C GLY A 138 10.82 3.31 13.25
N PHE A 139 9.62 2.80 13.53
CA PHE A 139 8.75 2.17 12.55
C PHE A 139 7.79 3.19 11.95
N GLY A 140 7.24 2.89 10.75
CA GLY A 140 6.19 3.69 10.12
C GLY A 140 4.81 3.46 10.71
N ASP A 141 3.84 3.05 9.86
CA ASP A 141 2.48 2.69 10.28
C ASP A 141 2.40 1.20 10.65
N PRO A 142 1.66 0.81 11.71
CA PRO A 142 1.50 -0.61 12.11
C PRO A 142 0.90 -1.52 11.04
N ASN A 143 0.21 -0.98 10.04
CA ASN A 143 -0.34 -1.72 8.91
C ASN A 143 0.55 -1.68 7.66
N SER A 144 1.70 -0.97 7.72
CA SER A 144 2.66 -0.94 6.61
C SER A 144 3.43 -2.26 6.52
N THR A 145 3.71 -2.70 5.30
CA THR A 145 4.53 -3.90 5.03
C THR A 145 5.99 -3.63 5.34
N SER A 146 6.58 -2.64 4.68
CA SER A 146 8.00 -2.25 4.81
C SER A 146 8.26 -1.30 5.98
N GLY A 147 7.24 -0.53 6.40
CA GLY A 147 7.38 0.34 7.56
C GLY A 147 7.22 -0.38 8.90
N TYR A 148 6.72 -1.64 8.90
CA TYR A 148 6.55 -2.38 10.14
C TYR A 148 6.56 -3.90 9.99
N LEU A 149 5.66 -4.52 9.19
CA LEU A 149 5.45 -5.97 9.26
C LEU A 149 6.74 -6.75 8.99
N ILE A 150 7.39 -6.49 7.89
CA ILE A 150 8.62 -7.21 7.47
C ILE A 150 9.82 -6.85 8.38
N PRO A 151 10.15 -5.57 8.61
CA PRO A 151 11.27 -5.26 9.50
C PRO A 151 11.05 -5.73 10.94
N SER A 152 9.80 -5.84 11.43
CA SER A 152 9.52 -6.40 12.77
C SER A 152 9.79 -7.91 12.89
N VAL A 153 10.00 -8.60 11.77
CA VAL A 153 10.39 -10.02 11.73
C VAL A 153 11.86 -10.17 11.37
N GLU A 154 12.31 -9.54 10.28
CA GLU A 154 13.66 -9.75 9.75
C GLU A 154 14.75 -9.04 10.57
N ILE A 155 14.48 -7.87 11.16
CA ILE A 155 15.49 -7.19 12.03
C ILE A 155 15.76 -8.03 13.29
N PRO A 156 14.76 -8.53 14.05
CA PRO A 156 15.00 -9.46 15.17
C PRO A 156 15.82 -10.68 14.78
N GLU A 157 15.59 -11.26 13.63
CA GLU A 157 16.39 -12.40 13.12
C GLU A 157 17.84 -12.00 12.85
N ALA A 158 18.06 -10.81 12.28
CA ALA A 158 19.40 -10.32 11.95
C ALA A 158 20.25 -9.99 13.20
N ILE A 159 19.62 -9.41 14.24
CA ILE A 159 20.34 -8.99 15.47
C ILE A 159 20.31 -10.05 16.58
N GLY A 160 19.55 -11.13 16.42
CA GLY A 160 19.38 -12.18 17.46
C GLY A 160 18.71 -11.68 18.73
N ALA A 161 17.82 -10.68 18.66
CA ALA A 161 17.13 -10.07 19.79
C ALA A 161 15.67 -9.73 19.43
N THR A 162 14.90 -9.10 20.32
CA THR A 162 13.52 -8.70 20.05
C THR A 162 13.41 -7.18 19.80
N MET A 163 12.25 -6.74 19.28
CA MET A 163 11.92 -5.33 19.11
C MET A 163 11.32 -4.69 20.39
N ARG A 164 11.49 -5.33 21.56
CA ARG A 164 11.01 -4.76 22.83
C ARG A 164 11.95 -3.66 23.28
N ASP A 165 11.38 -2.59 23.84
CA ASP A 165 12.14 -1.53 24.48
C ASP A 165 13.10 -2.09 25.53
N GLY A 166 14.35 -1.65 25.47
CA GLY A 166 15.40 -2.04 26.42
C GLY A 166 16.00 -3.43 26.20
N ASP A 167 15.55 -4.22 25.22
CA ASP A 167 16.19 -5.50 24.87
C ASP A 167 17.45 -5.23 24.02
N TYR A 168 17.31 -4.89 22.75
CA TYR A 168 18.39 -4.47 21.88
C TYR A 168 18.36 -2.96 21.65
N PHE A 169 17.23 -2.44 21.21
CA PHE A 169 16.99 -1.01 21.08
C PHE A 169 16.66 -0.40 22.45
N GLY A 170 17.11 0.83 22.69
CA GLY A 170 16.71 1.56 23.89
C GLY A 170 15.22 1.88 23.90
N GLN A 171 14.70 2.25 22.74
CA GLN A 171 13.28 2.51 22.50
C GLN A 171 12.89 2.19 21.07
N VAL A 172 11.68 1.67 20.89
CA VAL A 172 11.05 1.45 19.58
C VAL A 172 9.75 2.24 19.52
N VAL A 173 9.57 3.05 18.47
CA VAL A 173 8.41 3.92 18.34
C VAL A 173 7.77 3.78 16.96
N PHE A 174 6.48 4.07 16.86
CA PHE A 174 5.80 4.29 15.59
C PHE A 174 5.78 5.78 15.27
N THR A 175 6.33 6.15 14.13
CA THR A 175 6.39 7.54 13.66
C THR A 175 5.11 7.97 12.93
N GLY A 176 4.28 7.01 12.49
CA GLY A 176 3.00 7.26 11.83
C GLY A 176 3.00 6.94 10.33
N GLY A 177 4.16 6.89 9.66
CA GLY A 177 4.24 6.57 8.24
C GLY A 177 5.64 6.75 7.67
N HIS A 178 5.76 6.60 6.35
CA HIS A 178 7.07 6.61 5.69
C HIS A 178 7.73 8.00 5.72
N GLU A 179 6.99 9.05 5.37
CA GLU A 179 7.49 10.43 5.39
C GLU A 179 7.82 10.86 6.83
N GLN A 180 6.93 10.56 7.79
CA GLN A 180 7.16 10.88 9.20
C GLN A 180 8.41 10.16 9.75
N THR A 181 8.70 8.92 9.30
CA THR A 181 9.95 8.24 9.68
C THR A 181 11.15 8.97 9.10
N ILE A 182 11.09 9.37 7.84
CA ILE A 182 12.18 10.12 7.19
C ILE A 182 12.43 11.44 7.93
N VAL A 183 11.37 12.19 8.22
CA VAL A 183 11.46 13.45 8.99
C VAL A 183 12.02 13.21 10.39
N ALA A 184 11.53 12.19 11.11
CA ALA A 184 11.98 11.89 12.47
C ALA A 184 13.46 11.50 12.53
N VAL A 185 13.98 10.74 11.55
CA VAL A 185 15.41 10.44 11.44
C VAL A 185 16.20 11.70 11.10
N ASN A 186 15.76 12.48 10.10
CA ASN A 186 16.45 13.69 9.66
C ASN A 186 16.56 14.72 10.79
N ASN A 187 15.52 14.86 11.61
CA ASN A 187 15.52 15.77 12.77
C ASN A 187 16.25 15.19 14.00
N GLY A 188 16.55 13.89 14.04
CA GLY A 188 17.14 13.22 15.20
C GLY A 188 16.14 12.90 16.31
N ASP A 189 14.84 12.88 15.99
CA ASP A 189 13.78 12.42 16.92
C ASP A 189 13.87 10.93 17.18
N VAL A 190 14.40 10.18 16.20
CA VAL A 190 14.84 8.78 16.29
C VAL A 190 16.25 8.67 15.70
N ASP A 191 17.05 7.71 16.19
CA ASP A 191 18.42 7.52 15.73
C ASP A 191 18.48 6.87 14.33
N ALA A 192 17.55 5.96 14.06
CA ALA A 192 17.33 5.32 12.75
C ALA A 192 15.86 4.91 12.61
N GLY A 193 15.49 4.57 11.38
CA GLY A 193 14.13 4.09 11.09
C GLY A 193 14.09 3.30 9.79
N VAL A 194 12.88 2.83 9.43
CA VAL A 194 12.65 2.10 8.19
C VAL A 194 11.66 2.82 7.29
N THR A 195 11.92 2.76 6.00
CA THR A 195 11.02 3.23 4.95
C THR A 195 11.07 2.28 3.76
N TRP A 196 10.62 2.69 2.57
CA TRP A 196 10.62 1.83 1.40
C TRP A 196 11.26 2.47 0.18
N ALA A 197 11.85 1.62 -0.65
CA ALA A 197 12.31 1.94 -1.99
C ALA A 197 12.30 0.67 -2.86
N ASP A 198 12.26 0.85 -4.19
CA ASP A 198 12.36 -0.28 -5.12
C ASP A 198 13.76 -0.93 -5.12
N GLY A 199 14.76 -0.23 -4.59
CA GLY A 199 16.14 -0.70 -4.50
C GLY A 199 16.88 -0.69 -5.83
N GLN A 200 16.32 -0.05 -6.86
CA GLN A 200 16.91 0.13 -8.19
C GLN A 200 17.40 1.56 -8.37
N GLY A 201 18.39 1.77 -9.24
CA GLY A 201 19.03 3.07 -9.40
C GLY A 201 20.08 3.35 -8.33
N ASN A 202 20.33 4.62 -8.03
CA ASN A 202 21.37 5.07 -7.13
C ASN A 202 20.81 5.47 -5.76
N TRP A 203 21.57 5.22 -4.70
CA TRP A 203 21.26 5.68 -3.36
C TRP A 203 21.10 7.20 -3.28
N GLU A 204 22.02 7.92 -3.92
CA GLU A 204 22.08 9.38 -3.92
C GLU A 204 20.81 10.04 -4.50
N ASP A 205 20.10 9.33 -5.38
CA ASP A 205 18.84 9.76 -5.99
C ASP A 205 17.61 9.31 -5.20
N GLY A 206 17.77 8.57 -4.10
CA GLY A 206 16.68 7.94 -3.35
C GLY A 206 16.08 6.73 -4.07
N PHE A 207 16.87 6.08 -4.95
CA PHE A 207 16.50 5.01 -5.87
C PHE A 207 15.58 5.49 -7.02
N ASN A 208 14.99 4.59 -7.79
CA ASN A 208 14.09 4.95 -8.89
C ASN A 208 12.67 5.26 -8.38
N SER A 209 12.21 4.57 -7.34
CA SER A 209 10.89 4.82 -6.75
C SER A 209 10.84 4.45 -5.27
N GLY A 210 9.92 5.10 -4.55
CA GLY A 210 9.70 4.86 -3.13
C GLY A 210 9.58 6.13 -2.31
N ALA A 211 9.49 5.97 -0.99
CA ALA A 211 9.39 7.11 -0.10
C ALA A 211 10.67 7.94 -0.06
N LEU A 212 11.85 7.31 -0.21
CA LEU A 212 13.13 8.04 -0.32
C LEU A 212 13.16 8.88 -1.60
N ARG A 213 12.74 8.34 -2.75
CA ARG A 213 12.63 9.08 -4.00
C ARG A 213 11.71 10.29 -3.87
N LYS A 214 10.54 10.11 -3.31
CA LYS A 214 9.60 11.22 -3.04
C LYS A 214 10.20 12.29 -2.13
N ALA A 215 10.93 11.87 -1.09
CA ALA A 215 11.56 12.80 -0.17
C ALA A 215 12.67 13.63 -0.85
N VAL A 216 13.42 13.04 -1.77
CA VAL A 216 14.40 13.75 -2.61
C VAL A 216 13.69 14.72 -3.56
N ASP A 217 12.67 14.26 -4.29
CA ASP A 217 11.92 15.07 -5.27
C ASP A 217 11.25 16.30 -4.62
N SER A 218 10.79 16.15 -3.38
CA SER A 218 10.19 17.25 -2.60
C SER A 218 11.20 18.14 -1.88
N GLY A 219 12.50 17.81 -1.93
CA GLY A 219 13.56 18.53 -1.22
C GLY A 219 13.52 18.34 0.30
N LEU A 220 12.84 17.29 0.78
CA LEU A 220 12.71 16.99 2.21
C LEU A 220 14.02 16.49 2.82
N VAL A 221 14.82 15.75 2.04
CA VAL A 221 16.12 15.20 2.45
C VAL A 221 17.16 15.30 1.34
N ASP A 222 18.43 15.40 1.73
CA ASP A 222 19.59 15.10 0.89
C ASP A 222 20.10 13.71 1.26
N MET A 223 20.12 12.78 0.31
CA MET A 223 20.59 11.41 0.54
C MET A 223 22.07 11.34 0.93
N ASN A 224 22.86 12.41 0.66
CA ASN A 224 24.25 12.51 1.14
C ASN A 224 24.34 12.65 2.67
N ASP A 225 23.27 13.07 3.34
CA ASP A 225 23.19 13.19 4.80
C ASP A 225 22.69 11.90 5.47
N LEU A 226 22.28 10.91 4.68
CA LEU A 226 21.77 9.63 5.14
C LEU A 226 22.70 8.47 4.77
N VAL A 227 22.56 7.36 5.49
CA VAL A 227 23.25 6.09 5.22
C VAL A 227 22.26 4.94 5.36
N GLU A 228 22.34 3.98 4.43
CA GLU A 228 21.61 2.71 4.54
C GLU A 228 22.33 1.83 5.57
N ILE A 229 21.56 1.32 6.55
CA ILE A 229 22.08 0.47 7.62
C ILE A 229 21.54 -0.95 7.57
N TRP A 230 20.44 -1.15 6.81
CA TRP A 230 19.79 -2.45 6.64
C TRP A 230 18.85 -2.44 5.43
N ARG A 231 18.65 -3.61 4.84
CA ARG A 231 17.71 -3.85 3.75
C ARG A 231 17.03 -5.21 3.93
N SER A 232 15.72 -5.25 3.75
CA SER A 232 14.96 -6.48 3.79
C SER A 232 15.23 -7.39 2.58
N ASN A 233 14.82 -8.65 2.68
CA ASN A 233 14.55 -9.45 1.49
C ASN A 233 13.51 -8.76 0.58
N PRO A 234 13.44 -9.15 -0.72
CA PRO A 234 12.44 -8.59 -1.63
C PRO A 234 11.02 -8.82 -1.12
N ILE A 235 10.21 -7.75 -1.13
CA ILE A 235 8.81 -7.73 -0.70
C ILE A 235 7.95 -7.56 -1.97
N PRO A 236 6.85 -8.30 -2.15
CA PRO A 236 5.94 -8.03 -3.27
C PRO A 236 5.33 -6.62 -3.13
N GLU A 237 5.33 -5.85 -4.23
CA GLU A 237 4.65 -4.56 -4.30
C GLU A 237 3.19 -4.69 -3.91
N GLY A 238 2.66 -3.66 -3.28
CA GLY A 238 1.28 -3.65 -2.81
C GLY A 238 0.26 -3.61 -3.95
N PRO A 239 -0.91 -4.23 -3.77
CA PRO A 239 -1.92 -4.30 -4.82
C PRO A 239 -2.72 -2.99 -4.96
N VAL A 240 -3.11 -2.67 -6.19
CA VAL A 240 -4.30 -1.89 -6.46
C VAL A 240 -5.50 -2.79 -6.22
N VAL A 241 -6.43 -2.35 -5.38
CA VAL A 241 -7.64 -3.08 -5.04
C VAL A 241 -8.87 -2.27 -5.41
N LEU A 242 -9.93 -2.99 -5.82
CA LEU A 242 -11.26 -2.45 -6.05
C LEU A 242 -12.26 -3.12 -5.11
N ARG A 243 -13.20 -2.37 -4.54
CA ARG A 243 -14.25 -2.93 -3.70
C ARG A 243 -15.04 -3.97 -4.52
N LYS A 244 -15.18 -5.18 -3.97
CA LYS A 244 -15.72 -6.35 -4.68
C LYS A 244 -17.16 -6.15 -5.14
N SER A 245 -17.96 -5.40 -4.37
CA SER A 245 -19.37 -5.10 -4.68
C SER A 245 -19.58 -4.07 -5.79
N LEU A 246 -18.53 -3.48 -6.36
CA LEU A 246 -18.64 -2.59 -7.52
C LEU A 246 -19.17 -3.34 -8.75
N PRO A 247 -19.94 -2.66 -9.64
CA PRO A 247 -20.33 -3.22 -10.94
C PRO A 247 -19.13 -3.72 -11.74
N ALA A 248 -19.30 -4.82 -12.45
CA ALA A 248 -18.21 -5.46 -13.20
C ALA A 248 -17.61 -4.56 -14.28
N ASP A 249 -18.43 -3.76 -14.95
CA ASP A 249 -17.99 -2.80 -15.96
C ASP A 249 -17.19 -1.65 -15.37
N VAL A 250 -17.55 -1.17 -14.17
CA VAL A 250 -16.78 -0.17 -13.43
C VAL A 250 -15.40 -0.73 -13.06
N LYS A 251 -15.33 -1.96 -12.54
CA LYS A 251 -14.07 -2.62 -12.22
C LYS A 251 -13.21 -2.80 -13.46
N ALA A 252 -13.78 -3.23 -14.57
CA ALA A 252 -13.07 -3.39 -15.84
C ALA A 252 -12.50 -2.06 -16.36
N LYS A 253 -13.30 -0.98 -16.40
CA LYS A 253 -12.85 0.36 -16.80
C LYS A 253 -11.73 0.90 -15.93
N MET A 254 -11.83 0.72 -14.61
CA MET A 254 -10.78 1.19 -13.69
C MET A 254 -9.48 0.38 -13.81
N THR A 255 -9.59 -0.94 -14.01
CA THR A 255 -8.43 -1.80 -14.25
C THR A 255 -7.73 -1.42 -15.56
N GLU A 256 -8.48 -1.16 -16.63
CA GLU A 256 -7.94 -0.70 -17.92
C GLU A 256 -7.30 0.68 -17.79
N LEU A 257 -7.97 1.64 -17.13
CA LEU A 257 -7.45 3.00 -16.93
C LEU A 257 -6.11 2.99 -16.19
N VAL A 258 -6.03 2.33 -15.05
CA VAL A 258 -4.80 2.29 -14.24
C VAL A 258 -3.73 1.46 -14.93
N GLY A 259 -4.10 0.33 -15.54
CA GLY A 259 -3.17 -0.53 -16.30
C GLY A 259 -2.51 0.20 -17.47
N GLY A 260 -3.27 1.04 -18.18
CA GLY A 260 -2.78 1.86 -19.31
C GLY A 260 -2.23 3.23 -18.94
N MET A 261 -2.17 3.58 -17.64
CA MET A 261 -1.80 4.94 -17.21
C MET A 261 -0.40 5.36 -17.68
N HIS A 262 0.55 4.43 -17.64
CA HIS A 262 1.93 4.71 -18.05
C HIS A 262 2.03 5.16 -19.52
N GLU A 263 1.26 4.55 -20.40
CA GLU A 263 1.20 4.90 -21.82
C GLU A 263 0.38 6.17 -22.06
N LYS A 264 -0.67 6.39 -21.28
CA LYS A 264 -1.59 7.52 -21.40
C LYS A 264 -0.97 8.82 -20.88
N ASP A 265 -0.35 8.76 -19.70
CA ASP A 265 0.27 9.89 -19.00
C ASP A 265 1.37 9.37 -18.06
N ALA A 266 2.61 9.36 -18.56
CA ALA A 266 3.77 8.88 -17.82
C ALA A 266 4.03 9.69 -16.54
N GLN A 267 3.69 11.00 -16.52
CA GLN A 267 3.85 11.82 -15.32
C GLN A 267 2.81 11.44 -14.25
N CYS A 268 1.57 11.18 -14.65
CA CYS A 268 0.56 10.69 -13.74
C CYS A 268 0.95 9.31 -13.18
N ALA A 269 1.46 8.41 -14.02
CA ALA A 269 1.97 7.12 -13.58
C ALA A 269 3.12 7.28 -12.57
N TYR A 270 4.09 8.18 -12.83
CA TYR A 270 5.17 8.53 -11.91
C TYR A 270 4.64 9.01 -10.54
N ASN A 271 3.69 9.94 -10.57
CA ASN A 271 3.12 10.53 -9.36
C ASN A 271 2.43 9.48 -8.47
N ILE A 272 1.59 8.62 -9.06
CA ILE A 272 0.85 7.58 -8.31
C ILE A 272 1.72 6.38 -7.95
N ALA A 273 2.81 6.14 -8.69
CA ALA A 273 3.78 5.06 -8.43
C ALA A 273 4.87 5.45 -7.42
N ALA A 274 4.93 6.73 -7.00
CA ALA A 274 5.98 7.29 -6.16
C ALA A 274 7.38 7.19 -6.79
N GLY A 275 7.47 7.48 -8.10
CA GLY A 275 8.71 7.44 -8.88
C GLY A 275 8.58 6.68 -10.20
N ASP A 276 9.71 6.26 -10.76
CA ASP A 276 9.77 5.57 -12.02
C ASP A 276 9.03 4.22 -11.98
N THR A 277 8.34 3.92 -13.08
CA THR A 277 7.58 2.67 -13.23
C THR A 277 7.52 2.25 -14.69
N ALA A 278 7.53 0.96 -14.96
CA ALA A 278 7.20 0.40 -16.27
C ALA A 278 5.68 0.19 -16.46
N GLY A 279 4.87 0.77 -15.54
CA GLY A 279 3.42 0.70 -15.58
C GLY A 279 2.84 -0.26 -14.54
N PHE A 280 1.62 -0.70 -14.80
CA PHE A 280 0.86 -1.57 -13.89
C PHE A 280 0.44 -2.83 -14.65
N ARG A 281 0.55 -3.99 -14.00
CA ARG A 281 0.16 -5.27 -14.59
C ARG A 281 -0.84 -6.03 -13.72
N PRO A 282 -1.64 -6.93 -14.32
CA PRO A 282 -2.52 -7.80 -13.56
C PRO A 282 -1.75 -8.64 -12.54
N ILE A 283 -2.35 -8.78 -11.35
CA ILE A 283 -1.86 -9.64 -10.27
C ILE A 283 -3.05 -10.26 -9.55
N THR A 284 -2.82 -11.34 -8.82
CA THR A 284 -3.87 -12.05 -8.09
C THR A 284 -3.53 -12.14 -6.59
N HIS A 285 -4.54 -12.48 -5.80
CA HIS A 285 -4.42 -12.79 -4.38
C HIS A 285 -3.24 -13.72 -4.05
N ASP A 286 -2.94 -14.69 -4.93
CA ASP A 286 -1.91 -15.70 -4.67
C ASP A 286 -0.51 -15.11 -4.43
N ALA A 287 -0.21 -13.95 -5.02
CA ALA A 287 1.06 -13.26 -4.81
C ALA A 287 1.26 -12.75 -3.37
N TYR A 288 0.19 -12.66 -2.58
CA TYR A 288 0.20 -12.09 -1.24
C TYR A 288 0.08 -13.12 -0.11
N LYS A 289 -0.03 -14.42 -0.43
CA LYS A 289 -0.22 -15.50 0.56
C LYS A 289 0.87 -15.53 1.63
N SER A 290 2.13 -15.26 1.26
CA SER A 290 3.24 -15.20 2.22
C SER A 290 3.07 -14.05 3.22
N ILE A 291 2.69 -12.88 2.75
CA ILE A 291 2.47 -11.70 3.62
C ILE A 291 1.25 -11.90 4.52
N ILE A 292 0.19 -12.52 4.00
CA ILE A 292 -0.99 -12.88 4.79
C ILE A 292 -0.60 -13.82 5.93
N ALA A 293 0.19 -14.87 5.65
CA ALA A 293 0.65 -15.81 6.65
C ALA A 293 1.55 -15.15 7.72
N VAL A 294 2.45 -14.24 7.33
CA VAL A 294 3.30 -13.49 8.27
C VAL A 294 2.43 -12.62 9.18
N ARG A 295 1.44 -11.90 8.61
CA ARG A 295 0.54 -11.06 9.40
C ARG A 295 -0.33 -11.86 10.36
N GLU A 296 -0.87 -12.98 9.93
CA GLU A 296 -1.66 -13.88 10.77
C GLU A 296 -0.83 -14.41 11.95
N ALA A 297 0.40 -14.87 11.67
CA ALA A 297 1.31 -15.35 12.71
C ALA A 297 1.71 -14.25 13.71
N GLN A 298 1.87 -13.00 13.26
CA GLN A 298 2.15 -11.86 14.13
C GLN A 298 0.94 -11.53 15.02
N SER A 299 -0.27 -11.52 14.46
CA SER A 299 -1.51 -11.27 15.22
C SER A 299 -1.74 -12.32 16.31
N ALA A 300 -1.39 -13.59 16.04
CA ALA A 300 -1.50 -14.68 17.03
C ALA A 300 -0.51 -14.56 18.21
N LYS A 301 0.60 -13.82 18.05
CA LYS A 301 1.58 -13.57 19.13
C LYS A 301 1.19 -12.41 20.03
N THR A 302 0.26 -11.58 19.60
CA THR A 302 -0.16 -10.36 20.32
C THR A 302 -1.43 -10.57 21.15
N ASN A 303 -2.17 -11.64 20.90
CA ASN A 303 -3.34 -12.11 21.65
C ASN A 303 -2.93 -13.15 22.70
#